data_ad23aaad86e3556fc8221f646407ef5b
#
_entry.id   ad23aaad86e3556fc8221f646407ef5b
#
_cell.length_a   1.000
_cell.length_b   1.000
_cell.length_c   1.000
_cell.angle_alpha   90.00
_cell.angle_beta   90.00
_cell.angle_gamma   90.00
#
_symmetry.space_group_name_H-M   'P 1'
#
loop_
_entity.id
_entity.type
_entity.pdbx_description
1 polymer ?
#
loop_
_entity_poly.entity_id
_entity_poly.type
_entity_poly.pdbx_seq_one_letter_code
_entity_poly.pdbx_strand_id
1 'polypeptide(L)'
;MFKWCSNTYKLEYFAIIKFIFKTFLWAQKLHLQCLNGGESAMKVVILAGGFGTRLSEETHLIPKPMVEIGGRPILWHIMKCYSHYGFDDFIICGGYKCDVIKNFFNHYFLYTSDVTFDFKRKKTEFISSKAEDWRVTIVDTGLDTMTGSRVKKIQHLLNDNEPFFLTYGDGVCDLNFRDQLNFHKSHGKMATVLAVTPPGRFGSMTIEGEKVTKFIEKPQGDNCGRINGGFFIFNKPFVRYLTEDDCSLESGPLDRLACQGQLVAHEHDGFWFAMDTLRDKNKLDDLWKRGSAPWKMSDRANYQHSAKINPLRALKG
;
A
#
# COMPACT_ATOMS: atom_id res chain seq x y z
N MET A 1 -27.29 2.12 -70.47
CA MET A 1 -25.99 2.74 -70.18
C MET A 1 -26.16 3.69 -69.00
N PHE A 2 -25.99 3.27 -67.77
CA PHE A 2 -25.86 4.03 -66.56
C PHE A 2 -26.13 3.10 -65.36
N LYS A 3 -25.12 2.33 -65.01
CA LYS A 3 -25.08 1.55 -63.76
C LYS A 3 -23.64 1.29 -63.36
N TRP A 4 -22.86 2.33 -63.05
CA TRP A 4 -21.49 2.18 -62.50
C TRP A 4 -21.00 3.49 -61.89
N CYS A 5 -21.64 3.96 -60.79
CA CYS A 5 -21.08 5.09 -60.07
C CYS A 5 -21.55 5.21 -58.59
N SER A 6 -22.11 4.14 -57.99
CA SER A 6 -22.67 4.30 -56.63
C SER A 6 -21.89 3.55 -55.49
N ASN A 7 -20.89 2.75 -55.84
CA ASN A 7 -20.21 1.93 -54.80
C ASN A 7 -18.89 2.51 -54.30
N THR A 8 -18.20 3.32 -55.09
CA THR A 8 -16.91 3.94 -54.70
C THR A 8 -17.13 5.04 -53.67
N TYR A 9 -18.14 5.88 -53.82
CA TYR A 9 -18.45 6.95 -52.86
C TYR A 9 -18.91 6.43 -51.48
N LYS A 10 -19.56 5.27 -51.43
CA LYS A 10 -19.93 4.63 -50.15
C LYS A 10 -18.72 4.12 -49.36
N LEU A 11 -17.74 3.59 -50.03
CA LEU A 11 -16.50 3.10 -49.36
C LEU A 11 -15.63 4.25 -48.83
N GLU A 12 -15.52 5.33 -49.55
CA GLU A 12 -14.82 6.54 -49.12
C GLU A 12 -15.54 7.24 -47.96
N TYR A 13 -16.85 7.31 -47.98
CA TYR A 13 -17.66 7.88 -46.90
C TYR A 13 -17.52 7.04 -45.60
N PHE A 14 -17.51 5.74 -45.71
CA PHE A 14 -17.27 4.82 -44.56
C PHE A 14 -15.85 4.94 -44.01
N ALA A 15 -14.85 5.15 -44.86
CA ALA A 15 -13.46 5.35 -44.43
C ALA A 15 -13.28 6.70 -43.70
N ILE A 16 -13.92 7.76 -44.21
CA ILE A 16 -13.91 9.10 -43.60
C ILE A 16 -14.66 9.08 -42.27
N ILE A 17 -15.81 8.44 -42.15
CA ILE A 17 -16.53 8.31 -40.86
C ILE A 17 -15.71 7.50 -39.85
N LYS A 18 -15.07 6.40 -40.25
CA LYS A 18 -14.16 5.64 -39.36
C LYS A 18 -12.96 6.47 -38.93
N PHE A 19 -12.40 7.28 -39.79
CA PHE A 19 -11.27 8.16 -39.45
C PHE A 19 -11.71 9.26 -38.49
N ILE A 20 -12.84 9.93 -38.72
CA ILE A 20 -13.43 10.96 -37.84
C ILE A 20 -13.77 10.31 -36.47
N PHE A 21 -14.34 9.11 -36.45
CA PHE A 21 -14.68 8.42 -35.21
C PHE A 21 -13.40 8.01 -34.41
N LYS A 22 -12.37 7.58 -35.11
CA LYS A 22 -11.06 7.27 -34.49
C LYS A 22 -10.36 8.51 -33.94
N THR A 23 -10.37 9.63 -34.68
CA THR A 23 -9.82 10.91 -34.23
C THR A 23 -10.63 11.51 -33.09
N PHE A 24 -11.97 11.38 -33.11
CA PHE A 24 -12.84 11.81 -32.01
C PHE A 24 -12.62 10.99 -30.74
N LEU A 25 -12.51 9.67 -30.83
CA LEU A 25 -12.16 8.78 -29.72
C LEU A 25 -10.74 9.06 -29.18
N TRP A 26 -9.80 9.35 -30.09
CA TRP A 26 -8.45 9.73 -29.70
C TRP A 26 -8.40 11.11 -29.03
N ALA A 27 -9.13 12.09 -29.53
CA ALA A 27 -9.30 13.41 -28.93
C ALA A 27 -10.04 13.35 -27.58
N GLN A 28 -11.08 12.52 -27.44
CA GLN A 28 -11.72 12.26 -26.14
C GLN A 28 -10.75 11.59 -25.15
N LYS A 29 -9.94 10.65 -25.61
CA LYS A 29 -8.93 10.00 -24.77
C LYS A 29 -7.83 10.98 -24.35
N LEU A 30 -7.39 11.87 -25.24
CA LEU A 30 -6.48 12.98 -24.93
C LEU A 30 -7.12 14.02 -24.00
N HIS A 31 -8.39 14.37 -24.24
CA HIS A 31 -9.13 15.31 -23.40
C HIS A 31 -9.40 14.74 -22.00
N LEU A 32 -9.69 13.45 -21.88
CA LEU A 32 -9.74 12.72 -20.61
C LEU A 32 -8.38 12.61 -19.94
N GLN A 33 -7.28 12.47 -20.70
CA GLN A 33 -5.91 12.54 -20.18
C GLN A 33 -5.52 13.96 -19.76
N CYS A 34 -6.01 15.01 -20.43
CA CYS A 34 -5.78 16.41 -20.05
C CYS A 34 -6.68 16.87 -18.89
N LEU A 35 -7.90 16.35 -18.77
CA LEU A 35 -8.77 16.58 -17.62
C LEU A 35 -8.33 15.75 -16.40
N ASN A 36 -7.68 14.61 -16.62
CA ASN A 36 -6.90 13.86 -15.65
C ASN A 36 -5.42 14.30 -15.68
N GLY A 37 -5.14 15.56 -15.87
CA GLY A 37 -3.86 16.21 -15.55
C GLY A 37 -3.52 16.08 -14.06
N GLY A 38 -3.94 14.96 -13.46
CA GLY A 38 -3.49 14.45 -12.20
C GLY A 38 -2.08 13.91 -12.38
N GLU A 39 -1.18 14.35 -11.55
CA GLU A 39 0.05 13.65 -11.19
C GLU A 39 -0.27 12.16 -11.22
N SER A 40 0.49 11.40 -12.01
CA SER A 40 0.36 9.93 -12.04
C SER A 40 0.38 9.46 -10.59
N ALA A 41 -0.70 8.79 -10.16
CA ALA A 41 -0.86 8.47 -8.74
C ALA A 41 0.27 7.54 -8.31
N MET A 42 1.08 7.98 -7.36
CA MET A 42 2.19 7.21 -6.82
C MET A 42 1.70 5.86 -6.32
N LYS A 43 2.33 4.78 -6.77
CA LYS A 43 1.93 3.42 -6.43
C LYS A 43 2.30 3.05 -5.00
N VAL A 44 1.41 2.31 -4.34
CA VAL A 44 1.67 1.66 -3.04
C VAL A 44 1.67 0.15 -3.24
N VAL A 45 2.84 -0.46 -3.13
CA VAL A 45 3.01 -1.91 -3.24
C VAL A 45 2.90 -2.54 -1.86
N ILE A 46 2.02 -3.53 -1.71
CA ILE A 46 1.82 -4.25 -0.43
C ILE A 46 2.18 -5.73 -0.62
N LEU A 47 3.16 -6.21 0.13
CA LEU A 47 3.56 -7.61 0.14
C LEU A 47 2.60 -8.42 1.02
N ALA A 48 1.78 -9.25 0.39
CA ALA A 48 0.66 -9.98 1.00
C ALA A 48 0.69 -11.49 0.69
N GLY A 49 1.84 -12.04 0.31
CA GLY A 49 1.92 -13.41 -0.20
C GLY A 49 2.52 -14.45 0.75
N GLY A 50 2.94 -14.06 1.96
CA GLY A 50 3.56 -14.96 2.95
C GLY A 50 2.55 -15.88 3.65
N PHE A 51 3.05 -17.02 4.17
CA PHE A 51 2.23 -18.03 4.87
C PHE A 51 1.69 -17.58 6.24
N GLY A 52 2.35 -16.64 6.91
CA GLY A 52 1.94 -16.16 8.24
C GLY A 52 2.02 -17.20 9.35
N THR A 53 2.96 -18.12 9.29
CA THR A 53 3.07 -19.31 10.17
C THR A 53 3.11 -19.00 11.66
N ARG A 54 3.59 -17.81 12.06
CA ARG A 54 3.64 -17.38 13.48
C ARG A 54 2.27 -17.01 14.07
N LEU A 55 1.24 -16.90 13.22
CA LEU A 55 -0.16 -16.62 13.57
C LEU A 55 -1.07 -17.77 13.06
N SER A 56 -0.64 -19.01 13.27
CA SER A 56 -1.26 -20.21 12.70
C SER A 56 -2.73 -20.37 13.06
N GLU A 57 -3.15 -19.93 14.26
CA GLU A 57 -4.52 -20.00 14.74
C GLU A 57 -5.52 -19.28 13.81
N GLU A 58 -5.07 -18.21 13.16
CA GLU A 58 -5.89 -17.41 12.22
C GLU A 58 -5.55 -17.77 10.76
N THR A 59 -4.25 -17.98 10.45
CA THR A 59 -3.77 -18.03 9.06
C THR A 59 -3.99 -19.38 8.37
N HIS A 60 -4.44 -20.41 9.07
CA HIS A 60 -4.85 -21.65 8.42
C HIS A 60 -6.13 -21.46 7.57
N LEU A 61 -6.98 -20.48 7.86
CA LEU A 61 -8.21 -20.17 7.10
C LEU A 61 -8.04 -18.99 6.14
N ILE A 62 -7.34 -17.95 6.55
CA ILE A 62 -7.17 -16.69 5.78
C ILE A 62 -5.70 -16.26 5.73
N PRO A 63 -5.23 -15.55 4.70
CA PRO A 63 -3.86 -15.05 4.69
C PRO A 63 -3.68 -13.94 5.74
N LYS A 64 -2.48 -13.80 6.31
CA LYS A 64 -2.17 -12.85 7.38
C LYS A 64 -2.69 -11.41 7.15
N PRO A 65 -2.58 -10.82 5.93
CA PRO A 65 -3.13 -9.49 5.64
C PRO A 65 -4.66 -9.39 5.76
N MET A 66 -5.36 -10.52 5.77
CA MET A 66 -6.82 -10.58 5.90
C MET A 66 -7.29 -10.85 7.32
N VAL A 67 -6.39 -10.99 8.28
CA VAL A 67 -6.75 -11.10 9.71
C VAL A 67 -7.35 -9.77 10.17
N GLU A 68 -8.50 -9.86 10.84
CA GLU A 68 -9.31 -8.69 11.19
C GLU A 68 -8.89 -8.03 12.49
N ILE A 69 -8.91 -6.70 12.44
CA ILE A 69 -8.78 -5.79 13.58
C ILE A 69 -9.99 -4.86 13.56
N GLY A 70 -10.83 -4.91 14.59
CA GLY A 70 -12.04 -4.12 14.64
C GLY A 70 -13.04 -4.42 13.54
N GLY A 71 -13.09 -5.68 13.05
CA GLY A 71 -13.98 -6.13 11.98
C GLY A 71 -13.55 -5.71 10.58
N ARG A 72 -12.29 -5.31 10.38
CA ARG A 72 -11.70 -5.01 9.07
C ARG A 72 -10.32 -5.67 8.95
N PRO A 73 -9.94 -6.21 7.78
CA PRO A 73 -8.62 -6.78 7.56
C PRO A 73 -7.49 -5.79 7.88
N ILE A 74 -6.36 -6.23 8.43
CA ILE A 74 -5.21 -5.34 8.64
C ILE A 74 -4.74 -4.69 7.34
N LEU A 75 -4.88 -5.38 6.21
CA LEU A 75 -4.65 -4.84 4.87
C LEU A 75 -5.47 -3.56 4.61
N TRP A 76 -6.76 -3.56 5.00
CA TRP A 76 -7.62 -2.38 4.89
C TRP A 76 -7.10 -1.21 5.73
N HIS A 77 -6.63 -1.47 6.97
CA HIS A 77 -6.05 -0.44 7.83
C HIS A 77 -4.79 0.17 7.21
N ILE A 78 -3.90 -0.66 6.67
CA ILE A 78 -2.70 -0.19 5.96
C ILE A 78 -3.09 0.72 4.79
N MET A 79 -4.03 0.29 3.96
CA MET A 79 -4.51 1.08 2.83
C MET A 79 -5.14 2.40 3.26
N LYS A 80 -5.90 2.43 4.36
CA LYS A 80 -6.48 3.67 4.93
C LYS A 80 -5.40 4.65 5.37
N CYS A 81 -4.30 4.17 5.96
CA CYS A 81 -3.19 5.03 6.34
C CYS A 81 -2.58 5.76 5.13
N TYR A 82 -2.32 5.06 4.03
CA TYR A 82 -1.82 5.67 2.79
C TYR A 82 -2.85 6.59 2.13
N SER A 83 -4.11 6.14 2.05
CA SER A 83 -5.22 6.86 1.43
C SER A 83 -5.50 8.19 2.11
N HIS A 84 -5.32 8.29 3.44
CA HIS A 84 -5.44 9.54 4.19
C HIS A 84 -4.56 10.65 3.59
N TYR A 85 -3.36 10.30 3.12
CA TYR A 85 -2.41 11.23 2.50
C TYR A 85 -2.57 11.35 0.97
N GLY A 86 -3.54 10.69 0.37
CA GLY A 86 -3.82 10.78 -1.06
C GLY A 86 -3.13 9.74 -1.91
N PHE A 87 -2.62 8.67 -1.32
CA PHE A 87 -2.03 7.55 -2.04
C PHE A 87 -3.05 6.43 -2.13
N ASP A 88 -3.81 6.39 -3.24
CA ASP A 88 -5.00 5.55 -3.43
C ASP A 88 -4.82 4.46 -4.52
N ASP A 89 -3.63 4.35 -5.12
CA ASP A 89 -3.33 3.36 -6.17
C ASP A 89 -2.46 2.23 -5.61
N PHE A 90 -3.08 1.09 -5.33
CA PHE A 90 -2.49 -0.04 -4.63
C PHE A 90 -2.18 -1.20 -5.56
N ILE A 91 -1.00 -1.81 -5.39
CA ILE A 91 -0.62 -3.08 -5.99
C ILE A 91 -0.39 -4.08 -4.86
N ILE A 92 -1.24 -5.09 -4.76
CA ILE A 92 -1.16 -6.13 -3.74
C ILE A 92 -0.48 -7.35 -4.33
N CYS A 93 0.71 -7.69 -3.83
CA CYS A 93 1.47 -8.88 -4.23
C CYS A 93 0.98 -10.08 -3.41
N GLY A 94 -0.03 -10.79 -3.92
CA GLY A 94 -0.59 -11.99 -3.30
C GLY A 94 0.27 -13.22 -3.51
N GLY A 95 -0.06 -14.29 -2.82
CA GLY A 95 0.56 -15.60 -2.89
C GLY A 95 -0.31 -16.59 -2.12
N TYR A 96 0.08 -16.97 -0.90
CA TYR A 96 -0.75 -17.83 -0.06
C TYR A 96 -2.17 -17.28 0.08
N LYS A 97 -3.17 -18.08 -0.32
CA LYS A 97 -4.60 -17.72 -0.30
C LYS A 97 -4.92 -16.36 -0.94
N CYS A 98 -4.28 -16.06 -2.07
CA CYS A 98 -4.52 -14.83 -2.83
C CYS A 98 -5.99 -14.67 -3.26
N ASP A 99 -6.70 -15.77 -3.45
CA ASP A 99 -8.14 -15.82 -3.76
C ASP A 99 -9.00 -15.17 -2.66
N VAL A 100 -8.65 -15.32 -1.40
CA VAL A 100 -9.35 -14.69 -0.26
C VAL A 100 -9.25 -13.16 -0.37
N ILE A 101 -8.07 -12.63 -0.72
CA ILE A 101 -7.88 -11.19 -0.95
C ILE A 101 -8.72 -10.71 -2.13
N LYS A 102 -8.71 -11.45 -3.25
CA LYS A 102 -9.52 -11.14 -4.45
C LYS A 102 -11.01 -11.14 -4.12
N ASN A 103 -11.49 -12.13 -3.37
CA ASN A 103 -12.89 -12.23 -2.96
C ASN A 103 -13.31 -11.04 -2.07
N PHE A 104 -12.47 -10.60 -1.15
CA PHE A 104 -12.76 -9.43 -0.33
C PHE A 104 -13.01 -8.19 -1.18
N PHE A 105 -12.13 -7.87 -2.13
CA PHE A 105 -12.30 -6.70 -2.99
C PHE A 105 -13.42 -6.86 -4.02
N ASN A 106 -13.67 -8.08 -4.52
CA ASN A 106 -14.77 -8.36 -5.43
C ASN A 106 -16.14 -8.07 -4.80
N HIS A 107 -16.28 -8.29 -3.49
CA HIS A 107 -17.52 -8.03 -2.75
C HIS A 107 -17.51 -6.70 -1.98
N TYR A 108 -16.44 -5.90 -2.11
CA TYR A 108 -16.24 -4.71 -1.30
C TYR A 108 -17.39 -3.70 -1.39
N PHE A 109 -17.85 -3.40 -2.61
CA PHE A 109 -19.00 -2.52 -2.82
C PHE A 109 -20.27 -3.06 -2.19
N LEU A 110 -20.48 -4.38 -2.26
CA LEU A 110 -21.64 -5.02 -1.67
C LEU A 110 -21.70 -4.85 -0.15
N TYR A 111 -20.55 -5.00 0.52
CA TYR A 111 -20.45 -4.88 1.98
C TYR A 111 -20.39 -3.44 2.50
N THR A 112 -20.07 -2.48 1.64
CA THR A 112 -19.92 -1.06 2.00
C THR A 112 -21.06 -0.19 1.51
N SER A 113 -22.07 -0.79 0.84
CA SER A 113 -23.19 -0.05 0.21
C SER A 113 -24.54 -0.55 0.70
N ASP A 114 -25.53 0.33 0.66
CA ASP A 114 -26.93 -0.09 0.73
C ASP A 114 -27.38 -0.63 -0.64
N VAL A 115 -27.95 -1.82 -0.69
CA VAL A 115 -28.22 -2.54 -1.95
C VAL A 115 -29.65 -3.02 -2.02
N THR A 116 -30.30 -2.81 -3.17
CA THR A 116 -31.59 -3.41 -3.51
C THR A 116 -31.38 -4.56 -4.50
N PHE A 117 -31.84 -5.75 -4.13
CA PHE A 117 -31.91 -6.91 -5.02
C PHE A 117 -33.35 -7.08 -5.54
N ASP A 118 -33.60 -6.73 -6.79
CA ASP A 118 -34.88 -6.97 -7.47
C ASP A 118 -34.81 -8.33 -8.20
N PHE A 119 -35.27 -9.38 -7.53
CA PHE A 119 -35.27 -10.74 -8.09
C PHE A 119 -36.24 -10.90 -9.27
N LYS A 120 -37.31 -10.10 -9.29
CA LYS A 120 -38.29 -10.14 -10.40
C LYS A 120 -37.71 -9.58 -11.68
N ARG A 121 -36.95 -8.45 -11.57
CA ARG A 121 -36.28 -7.78 -12.71
C ARG A 121 -34.87 -8.29 -12.94
N LYS A 122 -34.34 -9.17 -12.08
CA LYS A 122 -32.94 -9.67 -12.10
C LYS A 122 -31.92 -8.53 -12.11
N LYS A 123 -32.14 -7.49 -11.27
CA LYS A 123 -31.32 -6.28 -11.20
C LYS A 123 -30.81 -6.05 -9.79
N THR A 124 -29.56 -5.59 -9.67
CA THR A 124 -28.96 -5.12 -8.44
C THR A 124 -28.71 -3.62 -8.55
N GLU A 125 -29.15 -2.85 -7.57
CA GLU A 125 -28.97 -1.40 -7.51
C GLU A 125 -28.25 -1.03 -6.21
N PHE A 126 -27.16 -0.29 -6.32
CA PHE A 126 -26.46 0.30 -5.18
C PHE A 126 -27.06 1.69 -4.90
N ILE A 127 -27.64 1.87 -3.71
CA ILE A 127 -28.36 3.09 -3.31
C ILE A 127 -27.36 4.13 -2.78
N SER A 128 -26.44 3.69 -1.90
CA SER A 128 -25.38 4.50 -1.35
C SER A 128 -24.10 3.69 -1.30
N SER A 129 -22.94 4.33 -1.39
CA SER A 129 -21.66 3.66 -1.21
C SER A 129 -20.80 4.43 -0.22
N LYS A 130 -20.23 3.69 0.72
CA LYS A 130 -19.19 4.15 1.65
C LYS A 130 -17.83 3.56 1.28
N ALA A 131 -17.72 3.01 0.05
CA ALA A 131 -16.47 2.49 -0.46
C ALA A 131 -15.48 3.64 -0.67
N GLU A 132 -14.24 3.38 -0.40
CA GLU A 132 -13.13 4.30 -0.68
C GLU A 132 -12.85 4.38 -2.18
N ASP A 133 -12.32 5.53 -2.64
CA ASP A 133 -11.94 5.78 -4.04
C ASP A 133 -10.59 5.12 -4.38
N TRP A 134 -10.42 3.86 -4.00
CA TRP A 134 -9.18 3.13 -4.24
C TRP A 134 -9.13 2.49 -5.63
N ARG A 135 -7.96 2.53 -6.23
CA ARG A 135 -7.61 1.66 -7.33
C ARG A 135 -6.76 0.51 -6.81
N VAL A 136 -7.25 -0.73 -6.94
CA VAL A 136 -6.59 -1.90 -6.38
C VAL A 136 -6.26 -2.90 -7.49
N THR A 137 -4.98 -3.21 -7.65
CA THR A 137 -4.49 -4.27 -8.53
C THR A 137 -3.95 -5.40 -7.67
N ILE A 138 -4.50 -6.61 -7.81
CA ILE A 138 -4.06 -7.79 -7.07
C ILE A 138 -3.36 -8.73 -8.03
N VAL A 139 -2.08 -8.97 -7.78
CA VAL A 139 -1.25 -9.86 -8.59
C VAL A 139 -0.93 -11.12 -7.79
N ASP A 140 -1.26 -12.28 -8.34
CA ASP A 140 -0.75 -13.54 -7.81
C ASP A 140 0.72 -13.68 -8.21
N THR A 141 1.58 -13.50 -7.23
CA THR A 141 3.04 -13.54 -7.43
C THR A 141 3.64 -14.93 -7.16
N GLY A 142 2.79 -15.92 -6.86
CA GLY A 142 3.19 -17.29 -6.57
C GLY A 142 3.30 -17.59 -5.08
N LEU A 143 3.14 -18.87 -4.73
CA LEU A 143 3.06 -19.35 -3.34
C LEU A 143 4.41 -19.19 -2.62
N ASP A 144 5.46 -19.79 -3.18
CA ASP A 144 6.78 -19.90 -2.55
C ASP A 144 7.73 -18.74 -2.92
N THR A 145 7.22 -17.70 -3.56
CA THR A 145 8.01 -16.56 -4.03
C THR A 145 8.45 -15.66 -2.85
N MET A 146 9.73 -15.33 -2.77
CA MET A 146 10.29 -14.42 -1.75
C MET A 146 9.96 -12.95 -2.01
N THR A 147 10.17 -12.10 -1.00
CA THR A 147 9.74 -10.69 -0.97
C THR A 147 10.28 -9.85 -2.14
N GLY A 148 11.56 -9.95 -2.47
CA GLY A 148 12.17 -9.23 -3.59
C GLY A 148 11.64 -9.70 -4.94
N SER A 149 11.48 -11.02 -5.12
CA SER A 149 10.96 -11.60 -6.36
C SER A 149 9.49 -11.23 -6.62
N ARG A 150 8.68 -11.01 -5.57
CA ARG A 150 7.32 -10.47 -5.73
C ARG A 150 7.34 -9.06 -6.34
N VAL A 151 8.24 -8.21 -5.86
CA VAL A 151 8.42 -6.85 -6.42
C VAL A 151 8.91 -6.92 -7.87
N LYS A 152 9.83 -7.84 -8.20
CA LYS A 152 10.31 -8.05 -9.56
C LYS A 152 9.18 -8.40 -10.52
N LYS A 153 8.27 -9.30 -10.10
CA LYS A 153 7.14 -9.75 -10.93
C LYS A 153 6.17 -8.63 -11.29
N ILE A 154 6.02 -7.61 -10.45
CA ILE A 154 5.10 -6.49 -10.70
C ILE A 154 5.78 -5.25 -11.29
N GLN A 155 7.06 -5.32 -11.67
CA GLN A 155 7.84 -4.17 -12.17
C GLN A 155 7.18 -3.45 -13.37
N HIS A 156 6.45 -4.20 -14.21
CA HIS A 156 5.74 -3.66 -15.39
C HIS A 156 4.52 -2.79 -15.03
N LEU A 157 4.07 -2.85 -13.77
CA LEU A 157 2.98 -2.01 -13.24
C LEU A 157 3.50 -0.73 -12.58
N LEU A 158 4.81 -0.61 -12.36
CA LEU A 158 5.43 0.56 -11.74
C LEU A 158 5.71 1.66 -12.78
N ASN A 159 5.51 2.91 -12.40
CA ASN A 159 5.78 4.07 -13.26
C ASN A 159 7.29 4.30 -13.41
N ASP A 160 7.75 4.66 -14.62
CA ASP A 160 9.19 4.75 -14.91
C ASP A 160 9.90 5.89 -14.18
N ASN A 161 9.23 7.03 -14.04
CA ASN A 161 9.84 8.28 -13.54
C ASN A 161 9.38 8.66 -12.13
N GLU A 162 8.71 7.75 -11.43
CA GLU A 162 8.17 8.02 -10.11
C GLU A 162 8.68 7.00 -9.09
N PRO A 163 8.93 7.43 -7.84
CA PRO A 163 9.14 6.51 -6.75
C PRO A 163 7.83 5.75 -6.45
N PHE A 164 7.94 4.64 -5.73
CA PHE A 164 6.80 3.89 -5.24
C PHE A 164 6.98 3.55 -3.77
N PHE A 165 5.89 3.51 -3.03
CA PHE A 165 5.87 2.96 -1.70
C PHE A 165 5.88 1.43 -1.73
N LEU A 166 6.55 0.82 -0.77
CA LEU A 166 6.47 -0.61 -0.53
C LEU A 166 6.32 -0.86 0.97
N THR A 167 5.38 -1.74 1.32
CA THR A 167 5.19 -2.13 2.72
C THR A 167 4.83 -3.62 2.84
N TYR A 168 5.08 -4.17 4.04
CA TYR A 168 4.55 -5.48 4.40
C TYR A 168 3.05 -5.40 4.71
N GLY A 169 2.34 -6.52 4.54
CA GLY A 169 0.89 -6.60 4.71
C GLY A 169 0.42 -6.87 6.14
N ASP A 170 1.25 -6.57 7.16
CA ASP A 170 1.01 -6.97 8.55
C ASP A 170 1.40 -5.91 9.60
N GLY A 171 1.86 -4.74 9.20
CA GLY A 171 2.26 -3.65 10.08
C GLY A 171 1.43 -2.39 9.90
N VAL A 172 1.16 -1.68 10.99
CA VAL A 172 0.49 -0.38 11.03
C VAL A 172 1.34 0.65 11.75
N CYS A 173 1.24 1.93 11.35
CA CYS A 173 1.94 3.04 11.96
C CYS A 173 1.13 4.34 11.84
N ASP A 174 1.50 5.36 12.62
CA ASP A 174 0.94 6.72 12.54
C ASP A 174 1.83 7.66 11.72
N LEU A 175 2.62 7.10 10.80
CA LEU A 175 3.56 7.83 9.95
C LEU A 175 2.84 8.83 9.03
N ASN A 176 3.41 10.03 8.91
CA ASN A 176 3.05 10.95 7.82
C ASN A 176 3.77 10.52 6.52
N PHE A 177 3.06 9.85 5.63
CA PHE A 177 3.65 9.36 4.36
C PHE A 177 4.06 10.48 3.39
N ARG A 178 3.49 11.69 3.50
CA ARG A 178 3.95 12.85 2.70
C ARG A 178 5.30 13.33 3.19
N ASP A 179 5.53 13.37 4.49
CA ASP A 179 6.83 13.77 5.06
C ASP A 179 7.90 12.73 4.71
N GLN A 180 7.58 11.42 4.75
CA GLN A 180 8.49 10.38 4.28
C GLN A 180 8.82 10.54 2.78
N LEU A 181 7.85 10.87 1.94
CA LEU A 181 8.07 11.11 0.52
C LEU A 181 8.93 12.36 0.28
N ASN A 182 8.67 13.46 0.99
CA ASN A 182 9.49 14.67 0.91
C ASN A 182 10.93 14.41 1.34
N PHE A 183 11.11 13.64 2.42
CA PHE A 183 12.42 13.18 2.87
C PHE A 183 13.13 12.35 1.81
N HIS A 184 12.43 11.36 1.19
CA HIS A 184 12.98 10.56 0.11
C HIS A 184 13.44 11.42 -1.08
N LYS A 185 12.63 12.37 -1.50
CA LYS A 185 12.97 13.29 -2.59
C LYS A 185 14.14 14.19 -2.25
N SER A 186 14.30 14.60 -0.99
CA SER A 186 15.35 15.54 -0.56
C SER A 186 16.76 14.97 -0.62
N HIS A 187 16.94 13.68 -0.32
CA HIS A 187 18.27 13.06 -0.30
C HIS A 187 18.70 12.48 -1.66
N GLY A 188 17.78 12.28 -2.61
CA GLY A 188 18.06 11.84 -3.98
C GLY A 188 18.70 10.43 -4.09
N LYS A 189 18.62 9.58 -3.04
CA LYS A 189 19.14 8.23 -3.05
C LYS A 189 18.09 7.24 -3.55
N MET A 190 18.51 5.96 -3.75
CA MET A 190 17.68 4.92 -4.34
C MET A 190 16.52 4.47 -3.44
N ALA A 191 16.71 4.45 -2.14
CA ALA A 191 15.72 3.94 -1.21
C ALA A 191 15.69 4.69 0.13
N THR A 192 14.49 4.76 0.70
CA THR A 192 14.24 5.16 2.09
C THR A 192 13.60 4.00 2.83
N VAL A 193 14.06 3.68 4.03
CA VAL A 193 13.44 2.73 4.96
C VAL A 193 12.98 3.44 6.21
N LEU A 194 11.79 3.10 6.72
CA LEU A 194 11.34 3.56 8.03
C LEU A 194 12.14 2.85 9.13
N ALA A 195 12.83 3.62 9.94
CA ALA A 195 13.60 3.13 11.09
C ALA A 195 12.82 3.38 12.37
N VAL A 196 12.39 2.32 13.05
CA VAL A 196 11.51 2.38 14.22
C VAL A 196 12.17 1.74 15.44
N THR A 197 11.76 2.18 16.63
CA THR A 197 12.11 1.51 17.87
C THR A 197 11.09 0.42 18.17
N PRO A 198 11.48 -0.88 18.21
CA PRO A 198 10.53 -1.96 18.45
C PRO A 198 9.96 -1.85 19.87
N PRO A 199 8.69 -2.22 20.10
CA PRO A 199 8.16 -2.37 21.46
C PRO A 199 8.91 -3.49 22.18
N GLY A 200 9.30 -3.24 23.43
CA GLY A 200 9.99 -4.26 24.24
C GLY A 200 9.14 -5.52 24.42
N ARG A 201 9.72 -6.67 24.14
CA ARG A 201 9.07 -7.99 24.29
C ARG A 201 9.39 -8.63 25.64
N PHE A 202 10.54 -8.28 26.23
CA PHE A 202 11.10 -8.87 27.45
C PHE A 202 11.50 -7.78 28.46
N GLY A 203 11.73 -8.18 29.71
CA GLY A 203 12.35 -7.31 30.71
C GLY A 203 13.83 -7.10 30.38
N SER A 204 14.31 -5.87 30.47
CA SER A 204 15.72 -5.52 30.35
C SER A 204 16.37 -5.40 31.76
N MET A 205 17.59 -5.88 31.90
CA MET A 205 18.34 -5.81 33.16
C MET A 205 19.68 -5.13 32.92
N THR A 206 20.06 -4.21 33.82
CA THR A 206 21.44 -3.76 33.93
C THR A 206 22.09 -4.55 35.02
N ILE A 207 23.24 -5.21 34.71
CA ILE A 207 23.97 -6.10 35.62
C ILE A 207 25.36 -5.49 35.85
N GLU A 208 25.74 -5.35 37.11
CA GLU A 208 27.07 -4.94 37.53
C GLU A 208 27.66 -6.05 38.41
N GLY A 209 28.64 -6.78 37.88
CA GLY A 209 29.10 -8.04 38.46
C GLY A 209 27.99 -9.09 38.43
N GLU A 210 27.57 -9.55 39.61
CA GLU A 210 26.41 -10.49 39.75
C GLU A 210 25.13 -9.79 40.18
N LYS A 211 25.17 -8.48 40.43
CA LYS A 211 24.06 -7.71 40.97
C LYS A 211 23.23 -7.06 39.82
N VAL A 212 21.93 -7.30 39.85
CA VAL A 212 21.00 -6.57 39.02
C VAL A 212 20.79 -5.19 39.63
N THR A 213 21.28 -4.14 38.97
CA THR A 213 21.18 -2.74 39.43
C THR A 213 19.96 -2.03 38.86
N LYS A 214 19.38 -2.52 37.77
CA LYS A 214 18.16 -1.97 37.16
C LYS A 214 17.39 -3.07 36.46
N PHE A 215 16.07 -3.10 36.64
CA PHE A 215 15.15 -3.95 35.92
C PHE A 215 14.04 -3.08 35.34
N ILE A 216 13.77 -3.20 34.05
CA ILE A 216 12.70 -2.49 33.34
C ILE A 216 11.90 -3.50 32.57
N GLU A 217 10.63 -3.69 32.93
CA GLU A 217 9.73 -4.58 32.20
C GLU A 217 9.34 -3.94 30.87
N LYS A 218 9.59 -4.66 29.76
CA LYS A 218 9.26 -4.27 28.39
C LYS A 218 9.64 -2.84 28.03
N PRO A 219 10.93 -2.46 28.14
CA PRO A 219 11.39 -1.12 27.78
C PRO A 219 11.09 -0.87 26.29
N GLN A 220 10.89 0.38 25.91
CA GLN A 220 10.94 0.75 24.50
C GLN A 220 12.40 0.66 24.05
N GLY A 221 12.68 -0.21 23.04
CA GLY A 221 14.01 -0.44 22.52
C GLY A 221 14.87 -1.33 23.43
N ASP A 222 14.97 -2.61 23.11
CA ASP A 222 15.84 -3.58 23.81
C ASP A 222 17.32 -3.35 23.47
N ASN A 223 17.93 -2.22 23.74
CA ASN A 223 19.34 -1.90 23.43
C ASN A 223 19.80 -2.24 21.98
N CYS A 224 18.89 -2.73 21.13
CA CYS A 224 19.16 -3.22 19.79
C CYS A 224 19.15 -2.10 18.73
N GLY A 225 18.94 -0.85 19.15
CA GLY A 225 18.84 0.26 18.22
C GLY A 225 17.50 0.27 17.46
N ARG A 226 17.49 0.94 16.31
CA ARG A 226 16.34 0.98 15.41
C ARG A 226 16.31 -0.24 14.50
N ILE A 227 15.11 -0.69 14.18
CA ILE A 227 14.86 -1.81 13.26
C ILE A 227 14.15 -1.33 11.99
N ASN A 228 14.17 -2.18 10.97
CA ASN A 228 13.35 -2.02 9.77
C ASN A 228 11.85 -2.05 10.12
N GLY A 229 11.18 -0.92 9.97
CA GLY A 229 9.74 -0.77 10.22
C GLY A 229 8.85 -1.34 9.12
N GLY A 230 9.42 -1.79 7.99
CA GLY A 230 8.65 -2.41 6.90
C GLY A 230 7.91 -1.41 5.99
N PHE A 231 8.21 -0.13 6.07
CA PHE A 231 7.68 0.94 5.21
C PHE A 231 8.83 1.57 4.43
N PHE A 232 8.79 1.42 3.12
CA PHE A 232 9.85 1.86 2.23
C PHE A 232 9.35 2.82 1.16
N ILE A 233 10.27 3.60 0.60
CA ILE A 233 10.12 4.25 -0.68
C ILE A 233 11.31 3.86 -1.55
N PHE A 234 11.04 3.44 -2.79
CA PHE A 234 12.04 3.10 -3.78
C PHE A 234 11.86 3.91 -5.04
N ASN A 235 12.97 4.35 -5.64
CA ASN A 235 12.99 4.76 -7.04
C ASN A 235 12.91 3.51 -7.93
N LYS A 236 12.17 3.54 -9.05
CA LYS A 236 11.97 2.38 -9.92
C LYS A 236 13.25 1.64 -10.35
N PRO A 237 14.40 2.33 -10.63
CA PRO A 237 15.65 1.65 -10.96
C PRO A 237 16.13 0.64 -9.91
N PHE A 238 15.61 0.69 -8.68
CA PHE A 238 15.84 -0.33 -7.65
C PHE A 238 15.54 -1.77 -8.14
N VAL A 239 14.58 -1.93 -9.03
CA VAL A 239 14.21 -3.25 -9.58
C VAL A 239 15.42 -3.98 -10.21
N ARG A 240 16.44 -3.26 -10.65
CA ARG A 240 17.70 -3.84 -11.18
C ARG A 240 18.52 -4.57 -10.12
N TYR A 241 18.29 -4.29 -8.85
CA TYR A 241 18.94 -5.00 -7.72
C TYR A 241 18.25 -6.33 -7.40
N LEU A 242 17.03 -6.54 -7.91
CA LEU A 242 16.28 -7.78 -7.76
C LEU A 242 16.71 -8.76 -8.85
N THR A 243 17.29 -9.88 -8.46
CA THR A 243 17.71 -10.93 -9.39
C THR A 243 16.48 -11.61 -10.03
N GLU A 244 16.69 -12.42 -11.09
CA GLU A 244 15.61 -13.24 -11.66
C GLU A 244 15.32 -14.47 -10.79
N ASP A 245 16.31 -14.91 -10.03
CA ASP A 245 16.16 -15.98 -9.06
C ASP A 245 15.29 -15.53 -7.86
N ASP A 246 14.77 -16.48 -7.10
CA ASP A 246 13.95 -16.17 -5.93
C ASP A 246 14.81 -15.52 -4.85
N CYS A 247 14.58 -14.22 -4.61
CA CYS A 247 15.36 -13.42 -3.71
C CYS A 247 14.51 -12.74 -2.63
N SER A 248 15.03 -12.74 -1.40
CA SER A 248 14.53 -11.90 -0.31
C SER A 248 14.91 -10.44 -0.58
N LEU A 249 14.00 -9.52 -0.29
CA LEU A 249 14.26 -8.09 -0.33
C LEU A 249 15.36 -7.72 0.69
N GLU A 250 15.31 -8.33 1.86
CA GLU A 250 16.11 -8.08 3.03
C GLU A 250 17.55 -8.62 2.88
N SER A 251 17.68 -9.81 2.30
CA SER A 251 18.97 -10.47 2.12
C SER A 251 19.52 -10.23 0.71
N GLY A 252 20.41 -9.30 0.57
CA GLY A 252 21.10 -8.96 -0.68
C GLY A 252 20.70 -7.61 -1.26
N PRO A 253 19.49 -7.36 -1.78
CA PRO A 253 19.11 -6.06 -2.36
C PRO A 253 19.30 -4.88 -1.39
N LEU A 254 18.74 -4.96 -0.17
CA LEU A 254 18.88 -3.89 0.83
C LEU A 254 20.32 -3.78 1.33
N ASP A 255 21.03 -4.89 1.54
CA ASP A 255 22.45 -4.87 1.94
C ASP A 255 23.31 -4.19 0.88
N ARG A 256 23.10 -4.50 -0.40
CA ARG A 256 23.81 -3.83 -1.52
C ARG A 256 23.55 -2.34 -1.55
N LEU A 257 22.29 -1.91 -1.35
CA LEU A 257 21.96 -0.49 -1.28
C LEU A 257 22.62 0.19 -0.09
N ALA A 258 22.67 -0.47 1.08
CA ALA A 258 23.33 0.05 2.28
C ALA A 258 24.84 0.22 2.05
N CYS A 259 25.52 -0.80 1.53
CA CYS A 259 26.95 -0.76 1.21
C CYS A 259 27.30 0.33 0.19
N GLN A 260 26.37 0.65 -0.73
CA GLN A 260 26.55 1.69 -1.75
C GLN A 260 26.13 3.10 -1.29
N GLY A 261 25.69 3.25 -0.02
CA GLY A 261 25.16 4.53 0.49
C GLY A 261 23.90 4.98 -0.22
N GLN A 262 23.10 4.04 -0.76
CA GLN A 262 21.87 4.29 -1.50
C GLN A 262 20.59 3.97 -0.69
N LEU A 263 20.71 3.48 0.54
CA LEU A 263 19.64 3.25 1.51
C LEU A 263 19.74 4.28 2.63
N VAL A 264 18.66 5.06 2.83
CA VAL A 264 18.59 6.10 3.86
C VAL A 264 17.49 5.77 4.85
N ALA A 265 17.77 5.93 6.14
CA ALA A 265 16.82 5.71 7.21
C ALA A 265 16.00 6.97 7.48
N HIS A 266 14.66 6.85 7.46
CA HIS A 266 13.74 7.86 7.98
C HIS A 266 13.34 7.43 9.39
N GLU A 267 13.82 8.13 10.40
CA GLU A 267 13.56 7.80 11.79
C GLU A 267 12.13 8.16 12.19
N HIS A 268 11.46 7.25 12.92
CA HIS A 268 10.10 7.43 13.40
C HIS A 268 9.99 7.02 14.87
N ASP A 269 9.62 7.97 15.71
CA ASP A 269 9.44 7.79 17.15
C ASP A 269 7.97 7.62 17.57
N GLY A 270 7.06 7.69 16.59
CA GLY A 270 5.62 7.51 16.77
C GLY A 270 5.21 6.06 16.95
N PHE A 271 3.93 5.81 16.77
CA PHE A 271 3.38 4.46 16.86
C PHE A 271 3.76 3.61 15.65
N TRP A 272 4.30 2.45 15.93
CA TRP A 272 4.53 1.37 14.96
C TRP A 272 4.26 0.02 15.62
N PHE A 273 3.59 -0.87 14.91
CA PHE A 273 3.30 -2.20 15.43
C PHE A 273 3.10 -3.22 14.29
N ALA A 274 3.78 -4.37 14.39
CA ALA A 274 3.58 -5.51 13.49
C ALA A 274 2.73 -6.58 14.19
N MET A 275 1.75 -7.13 13.45
CA MET A 275 0.86 -8.20 13.93
C MET A 275 1.48 -9.57 13.65
N ASP A 276 2.42 -10.02 14.49
CA ASP A 276 3.12 -11.29 14.27
C ASP A 276 2.47 -12.49 14.97
N THR A 277 1.80 -12.26 16.10
CA THR A 277 1.20 -13.29 16.96
C THR A 277 -0.25 -12.95 17.29
N LEU A 278 -0.99 -13.94 17.83
CA LEU A 278 -2.35 -13.72 18.34
C LEU A 278 -2.39 -12.64 19.44
N ARG A 279 -1.37 -12.56 20.28
CA ARG A 279 -1.22 -11.49 21.28
C ARG A 279 -1.12 -10.12 20.61
N ASP A 280 -0.39 -10.00 19.53
CA ASP A 280 -0.23 -8.75 18.78
C ASP A 280 -1.57 -8.34 18.13
N LYS A 281 -2.28 -9.29 17.52
CA LYS A 281 -3.64 -9.09 16.98
C LYS A 281 -4.58 -8.57 18.06
N ASN A 282 -4.64 -9.24 19.22
CA ASN A 282 -5.52 -8.84 20.32
C ASN A 282 -5.19 -7.44 20.84
N LYS A 283 -3.91 -7.08 20.93
CA LYS A 283 -3.48 -5.73 21.34
C LYS A 283 -3.96 -4.67 20.35
N LEU A 284 -3.83 -4.89 19.04
CA LEU A 284 -4.31 -3.98 18.01
C LEU A 284 -5.84 -3.88 18.04
N ASP A 285 -6.54 -4.99 18.21
CA ASP A 285 -8.00 -5.04 18.30
C ASP A 285 -8.52 -4.26 19.54
N ASP A 286 -7.85 -4.38 20.69
CA ASP A 286 -8.16 -3.62 21.89
C ASP A 286 -7.97 -2.11 21.70
N LEU A 287 -6.87 -1.68 21.08
CA LEU A 287 -6.65 -0.27 20.76
C LEU A 287 -7.75 0.28 19.84
N TRP A 288 -8.16 -0.51 18.83
CA TRP A 288 -9.23 -0.12 17.93
C TRP A 288 -10.57 0.01 18.64
N LYS A 289 -10.96 -0.99 19.45
CA LYS A 289 -12.22 -1.01 20.21
C LYS A 289 -12.33 0.14 21.21
N ARG A 290 -11.21 0.51 21.85
CA ARG A 290 -11.16 1.65 22.77
C ARG A 290 -11.14 3.01 22.06
N GLY A 291 -11.09 3.05 20.73
CA GLY A 291 -10.99 4.30 19.97
C GLY A 291 -9.62 5.01 20.10
N SER A 292 -8.61 4.31 20.62
CA SER A 292 -7.26 4.85 20.89
C SER A 292 -6.20 4.32 19.93
N ALA A 293 -6.61 3.79 18.77
CA ALA A 293 -5.70 3.27 17.73
C ALA A 293 -4.97 4.43 17.03
N PRO A 294 -3.63 4.60 17.22
CA PRO A 294 -2.91 5.77 16.69
C PRO A 294 -2.87 5.80 15.16
N TRP A 295 -2.95 4.64 14.50
CA TRP A 295 -3.02 4.53 13.03
C TRP A 295 -4.42 4.81 12.46
N LYS A 296 -5.44 5.03 13.31
CA LYS A 296 -6.79 5.40 12.86
C LYS A 296 -6.80 6.86 12.45
N MET A 297 -6.49 7.10 11.18
CA MET A 297 -6.52 8.43 10.60
C MET A 297 -7.96 8.96 10.53
N SER A 298 -8.15 10.25 10.81
CA SER A 298 -9.43 10.94 10.59
C SER A 298 -9.73 11.02 9.09
N ASP A 299 -11.00 11.10 8.72
CA ASP A 299 -11.39 11.19 7.30
C ASP A 299 -10.71 12.38 6.61
N ARG A 300 -10.40 12.21 5.32
CA ARG A 300 -9.62 13.13 4.46
C ARG A 300 -10.12 14.59 4.50
N ALA A 301 -11.44 14.78 4.65
CA ALA A 301 -12.05 16.11 4.73
C ALA A 301 -11.51 16.98 5.90
N ASN A 302 -11.21 16.35 7.03
CA ASN A 302 -10.68 17.05 8.22
C ASN A 302 -9.20 17.42 8.07
N TYR A 303 -8.42 16.62 7.34
CA TYR A 303 -7.01 16.91 7.09
C TYR A 303 -6.80 18.10 6.15
N GLN A 304 -7.59 18.20 5.08
CA GLN A 304 -7.52 19.33 4.14
C GLN A 304 -7.95 20.65 4.81
N HIS A 305 -8.87 20.59 5.77
CA HIS A 305 -9.31 21.76 6.52
C HIS A 305 -8.24 22.23 7.52
N SER A 306 -7.60 21.31 8.25
CA SER A 306 -6.51 21.63 9.19
C SER A 306 -5.24 22.12 8.50
N ALA A 307 -4.90 21.58 7.33
CA ALA A 307 -3.75 22.04 6.52
C ALA A 307 -3.95 23.46 5.96
N LYS A 308 -5.19 23.88 5.69
CA LYS A 308 -5.51 25.26 5.26
C LYS A 308 -5.52 26.28 6.39
N ILE A 309 -5.66 25.86 7.66
CA ILE A 309 -5.77 26.76 8.80
C ILE A 309 -4.39 27.10 9.42
N ASN A 310 -3.30 26.42 9.06
CA ASN A 310 -2.00 26.67 9.68
C ASN A 310 -0.84 26.94 8.69
N PRO A 311 -0.92 28.03 7.87
CA PRO A 311 0.22 28.44 7.03
C PRO A 311 1.32 29.17 7.80
N LEU A 312 1.17 29.43 9.12
CA LEU A 312 2.07 30.31 9.88
C LEU A 312 3.01 29.58 10.85
N ARG A 313 3.06 28.25 10.86
CA ARG A 313 4.02 27.50 11.69
C ARG A 313 5.35 27.16 10.99
N ALA A 314 5.50 27.47 9.72
CA ALA A 314 6.70 27.20 8.94
C ALA A 314 7.74 28.34 8.93
N LEU A 315 7.57 29.41 9.74
CA LEU A 315 8.48 30.57 9.78
C LEU A 315 8.88 30.96 11.21
N LYS A 316 9.11 30.00 12.10
CA LYS A 316 9.83 30.25 13.35
C LYS A 316 10.58 28.97 13.76
N GLY A 317 11.85 28.91 13.38
CA GLY A 317 12.82 27.89 13.79
C GLY A 317 14.03 27.94 12.93
#